data_afe9ef12b43ee7050416bc26a115a8e2
#
_entry.id   afe9ef12b43ee7050416bc26a115a8e2
#
_cell.length_a   1.000
_cell.length_b   1.000
_cell.length_c   1.000
_cell.angle_alpha   90.00
_cell.angle_beta   90.00
_cell.angle_gamma   90.00
#
_symmetry.space_group_name_H-M   'P 1'
#
loop_
_entity.id
_entity.type
_entity.pdbx_description
1 polymer ?
#
loop_
_entity_poly.entity_id
_entity_poly.type
_entity_poly.pdbx_seq_one_letter_code
_entity_poly.pdbx_strand_id
1 'polypeptide(L)'
;EQGKNHCQKVLGRILKLADLPKDCDADNLTMLALRKYSPDVRLAITEEAIGMIPDLGLVIIDGIRDFIHDINSPGESTDVISKFMQWTDDRQIHIHTVLHQNKNDEHARSHVGTELNNKAETVMQIEPDKDDKSISVVETIHSRDREFEPFAFRVNDDSLPELMESYQPQKRQPGRPTKEPFDPYKEIPEDSHRSALNAAFEDGNISGYNGYLERLKEGYGRLG
;
A
#
# COMPACT_ATOMS: atom_id res chain seq x y z
N GLU A 1 15.65 -2.08 -7.06
CA GLU A 1 16.38 -1.58 -5.87
C GLU A 1 17.68 -2.33 -5.60
N GLN A 2 17.80 -3.59 -5.89
CA GLN A 2 18.87 -4.46 -5.41
C GLN A 2 20.10 -4.47 -6.33
N GLY A 3 21.27 -4.69 -5.74
CA GLY A 3 22.54 -4.82 -6.50
C GLY A 3 22.65 -6.17 -7.21
N LYS A 4 23.54 -6.26 -8.21
CA LYS A 4 23.73 -7.45 -9.06
C LYS A 4 23.89 -8.76 -8.27
N ASN A 5 24.70 -8.76 -7.21
CA ASN A 5 24.93 -9.96 -6.38
C ASN A 5 23.65 -10.42 -5.65
N HIS A 6 22.79 -9.48 -5.25
CA HIS A 6 21.51 -9.82 -4.63
C HIS A 6 20.55 -10.39 -5.67
N CYS A 7 20.46 -9.77 -6.86
CA CYS A 7 19.65 -10.30 -7.96
C CYS A 7 20.05 -11.73 -8.33
N GLN A 8 21.35 -12.04 -8.36
CA GLN A 8 21.83 -13.41 -8.60
C GLN A 8 21.37 -14.40 -7.50
N LYS A 9 21.36 -13.98 -6.23
CA LYS A 9 20.85 -14.82 -5.14
C LYS A 9 19.33 -15.06 -5.28
N VAL A 10 18.58 -14.03 -5.62
CA VAL A 10 17.13 -14.13 -5.86
C VAL A 10 16.84 -15.04 -7.04
N LEU A 11 17.56 -14.85 -8.16
CA LEU A 11 17.44 -15.72 -9.33
C LEU A 11 17.70 -17.19 -8.97
N GLY A 12 18.77 -17.48 -8.20
CA GLY A 12 19.06 -18.85 -7.76
C GLY A 12 17.97 -19.46 -6.88
N ARG A 13 17.25 -18.65 -6.08
CA ARG A 13 16.07 -19.11 -5.31
C ARG A 13 14.87 -19.39 -6.21
N ILE A 14 14.61 -18.53 -7.20
CA ILE A 14 13.53 -18.71 -8.18
C ILE A 14 13.77 -20.01 -8.96
N LEU A 15 14.99 -20.23 -9.47
CA LEU A 15 15.35 -21.45 -10.17
C LEU A 15 15.17 -22.69 -9.27
N LYS A 16 15.57 -22.61 -8.00
CA LYS A 16 15.37 -23.70 -7.04
C LYS A 16 13.90 -24.01 -6.79
N LEU A 17 13.04 -22.97 -6.68
CA LEU A 17 11.59 -23.16 -6.55
C LEU A 17 10.95 -23.80 -7.79
N ALA A 18 11.55 -23.57 -8.96
CA ALA A 18 11.10 -24.13 -10.24
C ALA A 18 11.74 -25.51 -10.53
N ASP A 19 12.46 -26.12 -9.57
CA ASP A 19 13.22 -27.36 -9.75
C ASP A 19 14.24 -27.30 -10.90
N LEU A 20 14.80 -26.10 -11.14
CA LEU A 20 15.82 -25.87 -12.16
C LEU A 20 17.22 -25.78 -11.54
N PRO A 21 18.27 -26.21 -12.25
CA PRO A 21 19.65 -26.02 -11.83
C PRO A 21 20.01 -24.55 -11.65
N LYS A 22 20.88 -24.23 -10.67
CA LYS A 22 21.30 -22.83 -10.40
C LYS A 22 22.01 -22.13 -11.56
N ASP A 23 22.61 -22.89 -12.44
CA ASP A 23 23.35 -22.46 -13.63
C ASP A 23 22.54 -22.64 -14.91
N CYS A 24 21.24 -22.94 -14.78
CA CYS A 24 20.31 -23.01 -15.90
C CYS A 24 20.10 -21.61 -16.49
N ASP A 25 20.25 -21.51 -17.80
CA ASP A 25 19.76 -20.38 -18.56
C ASP A 25 18.30 -20.67 -18.93
N ALA A 26 17.37 -20.09 -18.15
CA ALA A 26 15.95 -20.33 -18.33
C ALA A 26 15.41 -19.43 -19.44
N ASP A 27 15.10 -19.98 -20.61
CA ASP A 27 14.66 -19.25 -21.80
C ASP A 27 13.43 -18.34 -21.56
N ASN A 28 12.63 -18.68 -20.55
CA ASN A 28 11.40 -17.95 -20.21
C ASN A 28 11.55 -16.99 -19.03
N LEU A 29 12.79 -16.73 -18.54
CA LEU A 29 13.05 -15.86 -17.41
C LEU A 29 14.19 -14.88 -17.70
N THR A 30 13.88 -13.61 -17.78
CA THR A 30 14.87 -12.54 -17.92
C THR A 30 14.92 -11.69 -16.65
N MET A 31 16.10 -11.52 -16.05
CA MET A 31 16.28 -10.68 -14.86
C MET A 31 17.21 -9.51 -15.16
N LEU A 32 16.71 -8.29 -14.95
CA LEU A 32 17.44 -7.04 -15.16
C LEU A 32 17.85 -6.40 -13.85
N ALA A 33 19.15 -6.15 -13.63
CA ALA A 33 19.68 -5.46 -12.45
C ALA A 33 19.92 -3.98 -12.79
N LEU A 34 18.90 -3.12 -12.57
CA LEU A 34 18.87 -1.74 -13.07
C LEU A 34 19.34 -0.69 -12.04
N ARG A 35 19.74 -1.08 -10.84
CA ARG A 35 20.08 -0.15 -9.74
C ARG A 35 21.08 0.96 -10.12
N LYS A 36 22.03 0.70 -10.99
CA LYS A 36 23.10 1.66 -11.37
C LYS A 36 22.63 2.79 -12.29
N TYR A 37 21.43 2.68 -12.84
CA TYR A 37 20.90 3.65 -13.81
C TYR A 37 19.97 4.67 -13.15
N SER A 38 19.79 5.84 -13.79
CA SER A 38 18.79 6.83 -13.37
C SER A 38 17.36 6.33 -13.64
N PRO A 39 16.33 6.93 -13.03
CA PRO A 39 14.93 6.57 -13.26
C PRO A 39 14.56 6.54 -14.76
N ASP A 40 14.89 7.57 -15.51
CA ASP A 40 14.58 7.65 -16.94
C ASP A 40 15.24 6.52 -17.75
N VAL A 41 16.50 6.22 -17.44
CA VAL A 41 17.24 5.14 -18.12
C VAL A 41 16.68 3.77 -17.74
N ARG A 42 16.25 3.57 -16.48
CA ARG A 42 15.55 2.34 -16.07
C ARG A 42 14.25 2.16 -16.84
N LEU A 43 13.47 3.24 -16.97
CA LEU A 43 12.21 3.22 -17.71
C LEU A 43 12.45 2.87 -19.19
N ALA A 44 13.42 3.50 -19.83
CA ALA A 44 13.77 3.23 -21.23
C ALA A 44 14.25 1.78 -21.44
N ILE A 45 15.13 1.26 -20.58
CA ILE A 45 15.61 -0.14 -20.66
C ILE A 45 14.44 -1.11 -20.47
N THR A 46 13.53 -0.82 -19.55
CA THR A 46 12.36 -1.68 -19.30
C THR A 46 11.42 -1.68 -20.50
N GLU A 47 11.16 -0.53 -21.10
CA GLU A 47 10.36 -0.40 -22.30
C GLU A 47 10.96 -1.18 -23.49
N GLU A 48 12.26 -1.03 -23.71
CA GLU A 48 12.99 -1.76 -24.75
C GLU A 48 12.93 -3.28 -24.51
N ALA A 49 13.17 -3.73 -23.28
CA ALA A 49 13.09 -5.13 -22.93
C ALA A 49 11.69 -5.73 -23.15
N ILE A 50 10.64 -5.01 -22.76
CA ILE A 50 9.24 -5.39 -23.03
C ILE A 50 8.98 -5.50 -24.54
N GLY A 51 9.57 -4.60 -25.33
CA GLY A 51 9.47 -4.61 -26.79
C GLY A 51 10.19 -5.78 -27.46
N MET A 52 11.34 -6.21 -26.89
CA MET A 52 12.22 -7.21 -27.50
C MET A 52 11.90 -8.67 -27.09
N ILE A 53 11.33 -8.90 -25.90
CA ILE A 53 11.06 -10.26 -25.42
C ILE A 53 9.81 -10.79 -26.12
N PRO A 54 9.90 -11.88 -26.89
CA PRO A 54 8.74 -12.50 -27.52
C PRO A 54 7.89 -13.22 -26.44
N ASP A 55 6.60 -13.31 -26.68
CA ASP A 55 5.63 -14.06 -25.82
C ASP A 55 5.71 -13.68 -24.33
N LEU A 56 6.07 -12.44 -24.04
CA LEU A 56 6.14 -11.90 -22.69
C LEU A 56 4.74 -11.90 -22.08
N GLY A 57 4.55 -12.57 -20.93
CA GLY A 57 3.26 -12.64 -20.23
C GLY A 57 3.25 -11.89 -18.90
N LEU A 58 4.40 -11.83 -18.22
CA LEU A 58 4.50 -11.24 -16.87
C LEU A 58 5.76 -10.39 -16.73
N VAL A 59 5.58 -9.19 -16.17
CA VAL A 59 6.68 -8.30 -15.75
C VAL A 59 6.55 -8.05 -14.25
N ILE A 60 7.63 -8.26 -13.51
CA ILE A 60 7.71 -7.96 -12.07
C ILE A 60 8.67 -6.79 -11.85
N ILE A 61 8.20 -5.72 -11.24
CA ILE A 61 8.96 -4.50 -10.96
C ILE A 61 9.13 -4.35 -9.44
N ASP A 62 10.34 -4.60 -8.97
CA ASP A 62 10.73 -4.46 -7.56
C ASP A 62 11.75 -3.31 -7.44
N GLY A 63 11.35 -2.09 -7.12
CA GLY A 63 10.10 -1.45 -6.77
C GLY A 63 9.83 -0.27 -7.71
N ILE A 64 8.58 0.03 -7.88
CA ILE A 64 8.14 1.11 -8.81
C ILE A 64 8.71 2.48 -8.48
N ARG A 65 8.98 2.78 -7.22
CA ARG A 65 9.59 4.04 -6.78
C ARG A 65 10.87 4.39 -7.54
N ASP A 66 11.60 3.39 -7.96
CA ASP A 66 12.89 3.55 -8.64
C ASP A 66 12.79 4.08 -10.08
N PHE A 67 11.57 4.21 -10.61
CA PHE A 67 11.27 4.81 -11.91
C PHE A 67 10.87 6.29 -11.83
N ILE A 68 10.89 6.88 -10.63
CA ILE A 68 10.39 8.23 -10.35
C ILE A 68 11.49 9.02 -9.65
N HIS A 69 11.73 10.27 -10.07
CA HIS A 69 12.70 11.16 -9.44
C HIS A 69 12.16 11.73 -8.12
N ASP A 70 10.94 12.29 -8.19
CA ASP A 70 10.24 12.81 -7.00
C ASP A 70 8.92 12.06 -6.77
N ILE A 71 8.91 11.22 -5.75
CA ILE A 71 7.72 10.43 -5.35
C ILE A 71 6.51 11.27 -4.93
N ASN A 72 6.72 12.56 -4.66
CA ASN A 72 5.67 13.50 -4.31
C ASN A 72 5.21 14.32 -5.52
N SER A 73 5.81 14.13 -6.69
CA SER A 73 5.37 14.73 -7.95
C SER A 73 4.15 13.98 -8.49
N PRO A 74 2.95 14.61 -8.51
CA PRO A 74 1.76 13.96 -9.10
C PRO A 74 1.95 13.69 -10.60
N GLY A 75 2.63 14.59 -11.32
CA GLY A 75 2.88 14.47 -12.76
C GLY A 75 3.71 13.22 -13.08
N GLU A 76 4.91 13.10 -12.48
CA GLU A 76 5.79 11.95 -12.72
C GLU A 76 5.12 10.61 -12.35
N SER A 77 4.38 10.59 -11.24
CA SER A 77 3.64 9.40 -10.82
C SER A 77 2.60 8.98 -11.87
N THR A 78 1.84 9.95 -12.37
CA THR A 78 0.82 9.72 -13.40
C THR A 78 1.45 9.25 -14.72
N ASP A 79 2.57 9.85 -15.14
CA ASP A 79 3.26 9.52 -16.38
C ASP A 79 3.79 8.07 -16.38
N VAL A 80 4.46 7.66 -15.30
CA VAL A 80 4.98 6.29 -15.15
C VAL A 80 3.85 5.26 -15.14
N ILE A 81 2.79 5.51 -14.39
CA ILE A 81 1.66 4.59 -14.31
C ILE A 81 0.89 4.53 -15.64
N SER A 82 0.72 5.65 -16.32
CA SER A 82 0.11 5.68 -17.66
C SER A 82 0.90 4.85 -18.67
N LYS A 83 2.23 4.88 -18.56
CA LYS A 83 3.12 4.07 -19.39
C LYS A 83 2.95 2.57 -19.10
N PHE A 84 2.81 2.18 -17.83
CA PHE A 84 2.54 0.79 -17.46
C PHE A 84 1.17 0.32 -17.98
N MET A 85 0.15 1.17 -17.88
CA MET A 85 -1.16 0.87 -18.47
C MET A 85 -1.08 0.69 -19.98
N GLN A 86 -0.33 1.54 -20.68
CA GLN A 86 -0.10 1.41 -22.11
C GLN A 86 0.59 0.08 -22.45
N TRP A 87 1.66 -0.30 -21.74
CA TRP A 87 2.36 -1.57 -21.98
C TRP A 87 1.46 -2.79 -21.73
N THR A 88 0.59 -2.74 -20.70
CA THR A 88 -0.36 -3.84 -20.45
C THR A 88 -1.35 -3.97 -21.58
N ASP A 89 -1.82 -2.86 -22.16
CA ASP A 89 -2.77 -2.87 -23.28
C ASP A 89 -2.09 -3.27 -24.61
N ASP A 90 -0.99 -2.61 -24.96
CA ASP A 90 -0.29 -2.83 -26.23
C ASP A 90 0.28 -4.26 -26.36
N ARG A 91 0.73 -4.85 -25.24
CA ARG A 91 1.42 -6.15 -25.22
C ARG A 91 0.58 -7.27 -24.63
N GLN A 92 -0.59 -6.96 -24.07
CA GLN A 92 -1.46 -7.94 -23.38
C GLN A 92 -0.71 -8.72 -22.28
N ILE A 93 0.11 -8.01 -21.50
CA ILE A 93 0.93 -8.54 -20.41
C ILE A 93 0.34 -8.17 -19.04
N HIS A 94 0.70 -8.94 -18.02
CA HIS A 94 0.48 -8.58 -16.63
C HIS A 94 1.72 -7.88 -16.05
N ILE A 95 1.52 -6.73 -15.38
CA ILE A 95 2.58 -6.04 -14.66
C ILE A 95 2.30 -6.10 -13.16
N HIS A 96 3.21 -6.73 -12.41
CA HIS A 96 3.20 -6.76 -10.96
C HIS A 96 4.23 -5.78 -10.41
N THR A 97 3.81 -4.85 -9.55
CA THR A 97 4.70 -3.87 -8.93
C THR A 97 4.78 -4.04 -7.43
N VAL A 98 5.95 -3.76 -6.86
CA VAL A 98 6.16 -3.74 -5.41
C VAL A 98 6.33 -2.29 -4.94
N LEU A 99 5.64 -1.93 -3.86
CA LEU A 99 5.76 -0.64 -3.21
C LEU A 99 5.77 -0.81 -1.69
N HIS A 100 6.78 -0.24 -1.03
CA HIS A 100 6.84 -0.25 0.43
C HIS A 100 5.83 0.73 1.04
N GLN A 101 5.12 0.27 2.08
CA GLN A 101 4.23 1.11 2.87
C GLN A 101 4.99 2.09 3.76
N ASN A 102 4.32 3.12 4.23
CA ASN A 102 4.82 4.00 5.28
C ASN A 102 4.84 3.26 6.63
N LYS A 103 5.88 3.47 7.44
CA LYS A 103 6.03 2.81 8.75
C LYS A 103 4.93 3.11 9.76
N ASN A 104 4.21 4.23 9.61
CA ASN A 104 3.24 4.75 10.60
C ASN A 104 1.83 4.94 10.01
N ASP A 105 1.60 4.49 8.78
CA ASP A 105 0.35 4.72 8.08
C ASP A 105 0.05 3.50 7.19
N GLU A 106 -1.18 3.01 7.24
CA GLU A 106 -1.65 1.90 6.39
C GLU A 106 -1.78 2.30 4.91
N HIS A 107 -1.55 3.58 4.57
CA HIS A 107 -1.65 4.06 3.20
C HIS A 107 -0.36 3.81 2.41
N ALA A 108 -0.54 3.53 1.14
CA ALA A 108 0.56 3.41 0.19
C ALA A 108 1.37 4.71 0.14
N ARG A 109 2.71 4.57 0.07
CA ARG A 109 3.65 5.67 0.19
C ARG A 109 3.51 6.65 -0.98
N SER A 110 3.21 7.94 -0.68
CA SER A 110 3.22 9.05 -1.64
C SER A 110 2.16 9.03 -2.75
N HIS A 111 2.23 10.00 -3.67
CA HIS A 111 1.33 10.11 -4.82
C HIS A 111 1.35 8.87 -5.72
N VAL A 112 2.51 8.24 -5.91
CA VAL A 112 2.60 7.01 -6.73
C VAL A 112 1.77 5.87 -6.15
N GLY A 113 1.74 5.71 -4.82
CA GLY A 113 0.92 4.70 -4.17
C GLY A 113 -0.58 4.95 -4.35
N THR A 114 -1.01 6.20 -4.25
CA THR A 114 -2.40 6.59 -4.49
C THR A 114 -2.82 6.30 -5.94
N GLU A 115 -1.98 6.69 -6.92
CA GLU A 115 -2.26 6.43 -8.33
C GLU A 115 -2.27 4.93 -8.66
N LEU A 116 -1.34 4.15 -8.10
CA LEU A 116 -1.35 2.69 -8.25
C LEU A 116 -2.65 2.08 -7.72
N ASN A 117 -3.07 2.43 -6.51
CA ASN A 117 -4.30 1.91 -5.93
C ASN A 117 -5.53 2.25 -6.78
N ASN A 118 -5.53 3.43 -7.42
CA ASN A 118 -6.63 3.86 -8.28
C ASN A 118 -6.67 3.11 -9.62
N LYS A 119 -5.53 2.59 -10.10
CA LYS A 119 -5.40 1.99 -11.43
C LYS A 119 -5.19 0.48 -11.42
N ALA A 120 -4.69 -0.09 -10.33
CA ALA A 120 -4.47 -1.52 -10.20
C ALA A 120 -5.77 -2.32 -10.24
N GLU A 121 -5.72 -3.51 -10.83
CA GLU A 121 -6.80 -4.50 -10.78
C GLU A 121 -6.90 -5.11 -9.39
N THR A 122 -5.76 -5.44 -8.79
CA THR A 122 -5.68 -6.02 -7.45
C THR A 122 -4.53 -5.41 -6.69
N VAL A 123 -4.78 -5.03 -5.44
CA VAL A 123 -3.78 -4.57 -4.47
C VAL A 123 -3.72 -5.58 -3.33
N MET A 124 -2.55 -6.17 -3.15
CA MET A 124 -2.24 -7.10 -2.08
C MET A 124 -1.35 -6.43 -1.05
N GLN A 125 -1.59 -6.73 0.21
CA GLN A 125 -0.73 -6.35 1.32
C GLN A 125 -0.04 -7.57 1.89
N ILE A 126 1.25 -7.43 2.22
CA ILE A 126 2.03 -8.46 2.88
C ILE A 126 2.54 -7.88 4.19
N GLU A 127 2.11 -8.46 5.30
CA GLU A 127 2.49 -8.03 6.65
C GLU A 127 2.99 -9.21 7.49
N PRO A 128 3.92 -8.97 8.43
CA PRO A 128 4.25 -9.96 9.42
C PRO A 128 3.02 -10.28 10.28
N ASP A 129 2.81 -11.54 10.62
CA ASP A 129 1.80 -11.94 11.59
C ASP A 129 2.03 -11.24 12.95
N LYS A 130 0.95 -11.00 13.68
CA LYS A 130 0.99 -10.26 14.96
C LYS A 130 1.67 -11.04 16.05
N ASP A 131 1.43 -12.34 16.10
CA ASP A 131 1.90 -13.23 17.15
C ASP A 131 3.25 -13.88 16.79
N ASP A 132 3.45 -14.19 15.52
CA ASP A 132 4.69 -14.79 15.00
C ASP A 132 5.25 -14.01 13.80
N LYS A 133 6.28 -13.20 14.05
CA LYS A 133 6.95 -12.38 13.03
C LYS A 133 7.70 -13.17 11.95
N SER A 134 7.87 -14.47 12.11
CA SER A 134 8.44 -15.35 11.08
C SER A 134 7.43 -15.70 9.98
N ILE A 135 6.14 -15.44 10.23
CA ILE A 135 5.04 -15.67 9.30
C ILE A 135 4.70 -14.35 8.59
N SER A 136 4.52 -14.43 7.29
CA SER A 136 4.01 -13.33 6.46
C SER A 136 2.60 -13.66 6.01
N VAL A 137 1.67 -12.73 6.23
CA VAL A 137 0.26 -12.85 5.85
C VAL A 137 0.02 -12.02 4.60
N VAL A 138 -0.67 -12.57 3.64
CA VAL A 138 -1.07 -11.93 2.38
C VAL A 138 -2.57 -11.74 2.38
N GLU A 139 -3.00 -10.50 2.24
CA GLU A 139 -4.42 -10.13 2.21
C GLU A 139 -4.72 -9.23 0.99
N THR A 140 -5.94 -9.30 0.49
CA THR A 140 -6.46 -8.36 -0.51
C THR A 140 -6.84 -7.06 0.18
N ILE A 141 -6.28 -5.93 -0.28
CA ILE A 141 -6.70 -4.59 0.14
C ILE A 141 -7.77 -4.05 -0.78
N HIS A 142 -7.63 -4.31 -2.07
CA HIS A 142 -8.56 -3.91 -3.11
C HIS A 142 -8.50 -4.90 -4.26
N SER A 143 -9.65 -5.26 -4.80
CA SER A 143 -9.77 -6.00 -6.07
C SER A 143 -10.96 -5.46 -6.85
N ARG A 144 -10.80 -5.33 -8.17
CA ARG A 144 -11.91 -4.98 -9.08
C ARG A 144 -12.79 -6.19 -9.39
N ASP A 145 -12.24 -7.37 -9.21
CA ASP A 145 -12.92 -8.66 -9.34
C ASP A 145 -13.05 -9.31 -7.95
N ARG A 146 -13.22 -10.62 -7.90
CA ARG A 146 -13.35 -11.39 -6.66
C ARG A 146 -12.05 -11.33 -5.84
N GLU A 147 -12.19 -11.02 -4.56
CA GLU A 147 -11.10 -11.12 -3.61
C GLU A 147 -10.70 -12.60 -3.42
N PHE A 148 -9.41 -12.83 -3.20
CA PHE A 148 -8.92 -14.16 -2.81
C PHE A 148 -8.93 -14.30 -1.28
N GLU A 149 -9.03 -15.54 -0.82
CA GLU A 149 -8.92 -15.82 0.62
C GLU A 149 -7.51 -15.53 1.11
N PRO A 150 -7.35 -14.81 2.25
CA PRO A 150 -6.05 -14.53 2.82
C PRO A 150 -5.25 -15.81 3.04
N PHE A 151 -3.96 -15.77 2.80
CA PHE A 151 -3.05 -16.87 3.03
C PHE A 151 -1.78 -16.42 3.72
N ALA A 152 -1.01 -17.37 4.24
CA ALA A 152 0.25 -17.07 4.89
C ALA A 152 1.39 -17.96 4.37
N PHE A 153 2.59 -17.44 4.46
CA PHE A 153 3.81 -18.17 4.17
C PHE A 153 4.89 -17.84 5.20
N ARG A 154 5.86 -18.70 5.34
CA ARG A 154 7.10 -18.44 6.06
C ARG A 154 8.30 -18.63 5.14
N VAL A 155 9.40 -18.01 5.48
CA VAL A 155 10.68 -18.24 4.80
C VAL A 155 11.44 -19.30 5.58
N ASN A 156 11.73 -20.43 4.94
CA ASN A 156 12.46 -21.54 5.54
C ASN A 156 13.98 -21.27 5.65
N ASP A 157 14.73 -22.22 6.23
CA ASP A 157 16.18 -22.12 6.42
C ASP A 157 16.95 -22.01 5.09
N ASP A 158 16.40 -22.52 4.01
CA ASP A 158 16.94 -22.37 2.64
C ASP A 158 16.61 -21.02 2.01
N SER A 159 15.96 -20.14 2.75
CA SER A 159 15.47 -18.83 2.29
C SER A 159 14.43 -18.92 1.16
N LEU A 160 13.62 -19.97 1.15
CA LEU A 160 12.51 -20.15 0.21
C LEU A 160 11.16 -19.94 0.92
N PRO A 161 10.17 -19.34 0.25
CA PRO A 161 8.83 -19.22 0.81
C PRO A 161 8.15 -20.60 0.84
N GLU A 162 7.52 -20.92 1.97
CA GLU A 162 6.69 -22.10 2.18
C GLU A 162 5.27 -21.68 2.54
N LEU A 163 4.30 -22.13 1.75
CA LEU A 163 2.88 -21.89 2.03
C LEU A 163 2.45 -22.60 3.31
N MET A 164 1.67 -21.92 4.14
CA MET A 164 1.12 -22.46 5.37
C MET A 164 -0.34 -22.88 5.16
N GLU A 165 -0.59 -24.12 4.73
CA GLU A 165 -1.92 -24.62 4.40
C GLU A 165 -2.92 -24.58 5.57
N SER A 166 -2.46 -24.72 6.80
CA SER A 166 -3.31 -24.73 8.00
C SER A 166 -3.43 -23.36 8.69
N TYR A 167 -2.85 -22.29 8.11
CA TYR A 167 -2.94 -20.97 8.69
C TYR A 167 -4.35 -20.41 8.56
N GLN A 168 -4.95 -20.06 9.69
CA GLN A 168 -6.20 -19.31 9.69
C GLN A 168 -5.89 -17.86 10.06
N PRO A 169 -6.02 -16.93 9.11
CA PRO A 169 -5.80 -15.52 9.40
C PRO A 169 -6.76 -15.08 10.50
N GLN A 170 -6.22 -14.46 11.53
CA GLN A 170 -7.07 -13.79 12.50
C GLN A 170 -7.88 -12.74 11.76
N LYS A 171 -9.22 -12.87 11.78
CA LYS A 171 -10.09 -11.85 11.20
C LYS A 171 -9.64 -10.50 11.75
N ARG A 172 -9.33 -9.55 10.88
CA ARG A 172 -9.14 -8.16 11.30
C ARG A 172 -10.34 -7.84 12.18
N GLN A 173 -10.11 -7.67 13.47
CA GLN A 173 -11.14 -7.01 14.27
C GLN A 173 -11.30 -5.64 13.64
N PRO A 174 -12.52 -5.28 13.17
CA PRO A 174 -12.75 -3.94 12.65
C PRO A 174 -12.13 -2.99 13.66
N GLY A 175 -11.29 -2.09 13.15
CA GLY A 175 -10.39 -1.26 13.93
C GLY A 175 -11.08 -0.69 15.16
N ARG A 176 -10.28 -0.40 16.22
CA ARG A 176 -10.68 0.06 17.55
C ARG A 176 -12.16 0.36 17.61
N PRO A 177 -12.98 -0.35 18.40
CA PRO A 177 -14.43 -0.14 18.44
C PRO A 177 -14.63 1.37 18.41
N THR A 178 -15.26 1.87 17.37
CA THR A 178 -15.63 3.28 17.30
C THR A 178 -16.27 3.55 18.62
N LYS A 179 -15.61 4.31 19.51
CA LYS A 179 -16.27 4.85 20.69
C LYS A 179 -17.60 5.32 20.15
N GLU A 180 -18.70 4.81 20.71
CA GLU A 180 -20.00 5.32 20.29
C GLU A 180 -19.86 6.82 20.18
N PRO A 181 -20.31 7.42 19.06
CA PRO A 181 -20.12 8.85 18.88
C PRO A 181 -20.64 9.51 20.15
N PHE A 182 -19.78 10.32 20.78
CA PHE A 182 -20.13 11.06 21.99
C PHE A 182 -21.49 11.73 21.76
N ASP A 183 -22.50 11.27 22.49
CA ASP A 183 -23.84 11.84 22.45
C ASP A 183 -23.95 12.84 23.60
N PRO A 184 -23.79 14.15 23.32
CA PRO A 184 -23.80 15.16 24.37
C PRO A 184 -25.11 15.16 25.18
N TYR A 185 -26.22 14.73 24.59
CA TYR A 185 -27.51 14.69 25.25
C TYR A 185 -27.68 13.52 26.22
N LYS A 186 -26.85 12.48 26.08
CA LYS A 186 -26.82 11.35 27.01
C LYS A 186 -25.73 11.47 28.08
N GLU A 187 -24.59 12.07 27.70
CA GLU A 187 -23.38 12.06 28.54
C GLU A 187 -23.25 13.35 29.38
N ILE A 188 -23.88 14.47 28.96
CA ILE A 188 -23.85 15.72 29.72
C ILE A 188 -25.21 15.94 30.36
N PRO A 189 -25.30 16.14 31.69
CA PRO A 189 -26.56 16.45 32.37
C PRO A 189 -27.22 17.72 31.83
N GLU A 190 -28.54 17.75 31.79
CA GLU A 190 -29.32 18.88 31.23
C GLU A 190 -28.96 20.23 31.87
N ASP A 191 -28.75 20.23 33.20
CA ASP A 191 -28.36 21.45 33.92
C ASP A 191 -26.99 21.96 33.52
N SER A 192 -26.06 21.06 33.17
CA SER A 192 -24.74 21.42 32.65
C SER A 192 -24.85 22.01 31.24
N HIS A 193 -25.70 21.45 30.36
CA HIS A 193 -25.98 22.05 29.07
C HIS A 193 -26.57 23.46 29.21
N ARG A 194 -27.55 23.62 30.10
CA ARG A 194 -28.18 24.91 30.34
C ARG A 194 -27.19 25.95 30.87
N SER A 195 -26.30 25.52 31.78
CA SER A 195 -25.27 26.40 32.33
C SER A 195 -24.24 26.82 31.26
N ALA A 196 -23.80 25.88 30.42
CA ALA A 196 -22.88 26.17 29.31
C ALA A 196 -23.50 27.12 28.28
N LEU A 197 -24.73 26.91 27.92
CA LEU A 197 -25.48 27.77 27.00
C LEU A 197 -25.70 29.17 27.57
N ASN A 198 -26.12 29.28 28.83
CA ASN A 198 -26.27 30.56 29.50
C ASN A 198 -24.91 31.33 29.53
N ALA A 199 -23.81 30.67 29.89
CA ALA A 199 -22.49 31.28 29.89
C ALA A 199 -22.02 31.71 28.50
N ALA A 200 -22.36 30.93 27.46
CA ALA A 200 -22.00 31.21 26.09
C ALA A 200 -22.78 32.42 25.52
N PHE A 201 -24.00 32.68 26.01
CA PHE A 201 -24.92 33.67 25.44
C PHE A 201 -25.28 34.80 26.40
N GLU A 202 -24.56 34.95 27.49
CA GLU A 202 -24.83 35.97 28.53
C GLU A 202 -24.83 37.41 27.99
N ASP A 203 -24.03 37.70 26.98
CA ASP A 203 -23.91 39.06 26.40
C ASP A 203 -24.90 39.35 25.26
N GLY A 204 -25.67 38.40 24.81
CA GLY A 204 -26.72 38.60 23.79
C GLY A 204 -26.24 38.93 22.37
N ASN A 205 -24.96 39.10 22.14
CA ASN A 205 -24.36 39.58 20.89
C ASN A 205 -23.57 38.52 20.18
N ILE A 206 -24.11 37.90 19.11
CA ILE A 206 -23.41 36.89 18.30
C ILE A 206 -23.36 37.39 16.85
N SER A 207 -22.16 37.54 16.31
CA SER A 207 -21.95 37.84 14.91
C SER A 207 -21.35 36.63 14.18
N GLY A 208 -22.15 35.98 13.34
CA GLY A 208 -21.74 34.92 12.42
C GLY A 208 -21.48 33.56 13.05
N TYR A 209 -21.36 32.53 12.19
CA TYR A 209 -21.22 31.12 12.57
C TYR A 209 -19.95 30.85 13.41
N ASN A 210 -18.83 31.48 13.07
CA ASN A 210 -17.56 31.26 13.79
C ASN A 210 -17.59 31.81 15.21
N GLY A 211 -18.21 33.01 15.42
CA GLY A 211 -18.41 33.59 16.74
C GLY A 211 -19.30 32.73 17.63
N TYR A 212 -20.31 32.09 17.05
CA TYR A 212 -21.20 31.13 17.73
C TYR A 212 -20.41 29.89 18.21
N LEU A 213 -19.57 29.30 17.34
CA LEU A 213 -18.76 28.13 17.69
C LEU A 213 -17.72 28.42 18.79
N GLU A 214 -17.08 29.57 18.76
CA GLU A 214 -16.11 29.96 19.78
C GLU A 214 -16.75 30.11 21.14
N ARG A 215 -17.88 30.76 21.21
CA ARG A 215 -18.62 30.93 22.49
C ARG A 215 -19.15 29.60 23.04
N LEU A 216 -19.60 28.70 22.19
CA LEU A 216 -19.97 27.35 22.63
C LEU A 216 -18.76 26.60 23.18
N LYS A 217 -17.60 26.65 22.54
CA LYS A 217 -16.37 26.06 23.05
C LYS A 217 -15.98 26.61 24.42
N GLU A 218 -16.09 27.93 24.61
CA GLU A 218 -15.82 28.55 25.91
C GLU A 218 -16.85 28.14 26.99
N GLY A 219 -18.13 28.13 26.65
CA GLY A 219 -19.21 27.73 27.57
C GLY A 219 -19.05 26.28 28.03
N TYR A 220 -18.83 25.34 27.09
CA TYR A 220 -18.59 23.93 27.43
C TYR A 220 -17.20 23.69 28.04
N GLY A 221 -16.17 24.45 27.70
CA GLY A 221 -14.86 24.38 28.30
C GLY A 221 -14.83 24.75 29.79
N ARG A 222 -15.83 25.46 30.30
CA ARG A 222 -16.00 25.79 31.72
C ARG A 222 -16.61 24.66 32.55
N LEU A 223 -17.12 23.60 31.88
CA LEU A 223 -17.77 22.48 32.57
C LEU A 223 -16.78 21.39 33.01
N GLY A 224 -15.49 21.52 32.71
CA GLY A 224 -14.48 20.56 33.11
C GLY A 224 -13.44 20.30 32.09
#